data_c20000853036166288ba7238329b07c9
#
_entry.id   c20000853036166288ba7238329b07c9
#
_cell.length_a   1.000
_cell.length_b   1.000
_cell.length_c   1.000
_cell.angle_alpha   90.00
_cell.angle_beta   90.00
_cell.angle_gamma   90.00
#
_symmetry.space_group_name_H-M   'P 1'
#
loop_
_entity.id
_entity.type
_entity.pdbx_description
1 polymer ?
#
loop_
_entity_poly.entity_id
_entity_poly.type
_entity_poly.pdbx_seq_one_letter_code
_entity_poly.pdbx_strand_id
1 'polypeptide(L)'
;MGNLFFLLIFIHKLNNMVRNLSEKASILGQYMAEIRDVNIQNDPIRFRTNLERIAEIIAYEISKTVTYHEIEVKTPLGISREFRLTDDPVLITILRAGLAMHNGLLRTFDRCDSAFVSAYREHTSPEEFKIHVEYLAAPNLDNRIWIISDPMLATGRSMVNVYNALLEYGKPKKVYVAVSIATPQAIELVQKSLPPSAEIWTGAIDAELTAESYIVPGLGDAGDLAYGVKV
;
A
#
# COMPACT_ATOMS: atom_id res chain seq x y z
N MET A 1 -27.55 11.97 24.27
CA MET A 1 -26.92 12.76 23.20
C MET A 1 -25.40 12.55 23.08
N GLY A 2 -24.63 12.29 24.16
CA GLY A 2 -23.18 12.09 24.07
C GLY A 2 -22.70 10.89 23.23
N ASN A 3 -23.38 9.74 23.32
CA ASN A 3 -22.96 8.52 22.62
C ASN A 3 -23.05 8.60 21.08
N LEU A 4 -24.05 9.31 20.55
CA LEU A 4 -24.24 9.45 19.11
C LEU A 4 -23.20 10.40 18.49
N PHE A 5 -22.82 11.45 19.21
CA PHE A 5 -21.79 12.40 18.80
C PHE A 5 -20.38 11.75 18.80
N PHE A 6 -20.05 10.97 19.83
CA PHE A 6 -18.82 10.19 19.88
C PHE A 6 -18.77 9.11 18.79
N LEU A 7 -19.89 8.44 18.50
CA LEU A 7 -20.01 7.45 17.44
C LEU A 7 -19.83 8.10 16.05
N LEU A 8 -20.41 9.27 15.82
CA LEU A 8 -20.26 10.03 14.57
C LEU A 8 -18.81 10.53 14.38
N ILE A 9 -18.15 11.01 15.44
CA ILE A 9 -16.73 11.39 15.39
C ILE A 9 -15.86 10.16 15.13
N PHE A 10 -16.17 9.02 15.74
CA PHE A 10 -15.44 7.77 15.57
C PHE A 10 -15.60 7.22 14.13
N ILE A 11 -16.82 7.22 13.58
CA ILE A 11 -17.12 6.84 12.21
C ILE A 11 -16.45 7.82 11.22
N HIS A 12 -16.48 9.13 11.49
CA HIS A 12 -15.82 10.13 10.66
C HIS A 12 -14.28 9.98 10.69
N LYS A 13 -13.72 9.62 11.84
CA LYS A 13 -12.29 9.33 11.99
C LYS A 13 -11.86 8.04 11.29
N LEU A 14 -12.70 7.00 11.32
CA LEU A 14 -12.51 5.76 10.58
C LEU A 14 -12.56 5.99 9.06
N ASN A 15 -13.51 6.78 8.59
CA ASN A 15 -13.61 7.15 7.17
C ASN A 15 -12.42 8.00 6.68
N ASN A 16 -11.74 8.74 7.57
CA ASN A 16 -10.57 9.52 7.21
C ASN A 16 -9.26 8.71 7.10
N MET A 17 -9.23 7.46 7.58
CA MET A 17 -8.04 6.60 7.55
C MET A 17 -7.99 5.66 6.34
N VAL A 18 -9.10 5.53 5.60
CA VAL A 18 -9.19 4.65 4.42
C VAL A 18 -9.60 5.48 3.21
N ARG A 19 -8.83 5.35 2.16
CA ARG A 19 -9.04 6.03 0.88
C ARG A 19 -9.26 4.99 -0.21
N ASN A 20 -10.51 4.73 -0.55
CA ASN A 20 -10.87 3.88 -1.68
C ASN A 20 -10.95 4.73 -2.96
N LEU A 21 -9.97 4.56 -3.84
CA LEU A 21 -9.87 5.40 -5.04
C LEU A 21 -10.88 5.02 -6.14
N SER A 22 -11.55 3.87 -6.04
CA SER A 22 -12.62 3.46 -6.96
C SER A 22 -14.01 4.03 -6.60
N GLU A 23 -14.15 4.83 -5.54
CA GLU A 23 -15.42 5.50 -5.24
C GLU A 23 -15.88 6.47 -6.35
N LYS A 24 -14.93 6.95 -7.15
CA LYS A 24 -15.21 7.77 -8.33
C LYS A 24 -14.60 7.14 -9.57
N ALA A 25 -15.36 7.12 -10.66
CA ALA A 25 -14.86 6.64 -11.94
C ALA A 25 -13.67 7.47 -12.41
N SER A 26 -12.58 6.79 -12.77
CA SER A 26 -11.35 7.39 -13.28
C SER A 26 -10.59 6.36 -14.12
N ILE A 27 -9.43 6.77 -14.68
CA ILE A 27 -8.54 5.86 -15.41
C ILE A 27 -8.04 4.68 -14.55
N LEU A 28 -8.02 4.84 -13.22
CA LEU A 28 -7.72 3.76 -12.29
C LEU A 28 -8.65 2.57 -12.51
N GLY A 29 -9.95 2.83 -12.72
CA GLY A 29 -10.95 1.77 -12.96
C GLY A 29 -10.63 0.90 -14.17
N GLN A 30 -10.03 1.48 -15.23
CA GLN A 30 -9.58 0.69 -16.38
C GLN A 30 -8.43 -0.26 -15.99
N TYR A 31 -7.44 0.21 -15.25
CA TYR A 31 -6.31 -0.63 -14.81
C TYR A 31 -6.76 -1.70 -13.82
N MET A 32 -7.69 -1.36 -12.93
CA MET A 32 -8.32 -2.31 -12.01
C MET A 32 -9.10 -3.39 -12.76
N ALA A 33 -9.85 -3.04 -13.80
CA ALA A 33 -10.58 -4.01 -14.63
C ALA A 33 -9.62 -4.99 -15.31
N GLU A 34 -8.52 -4.49 -15.88
CA GLU A 34 -7.55 -5.33 -16.59
C GLU A 34 -6.77 -6.29 -15.66
N ILE A 35 -6.43 -5.90 -14.44
CA ILE A 35 -5.77 -6.82 -13.49
C ILE A 35 -6.72 -7.88 -12.94
N ARG A 36 -8.05 -7.71 -13.10
CA ARG A 36 -9.08 -8.65 -12.66
C ARG A 36 -9.57 -9.57 -13.78
N ASP A 37 -9.52 -9.12 -15.04
CA ASP A 37 -10.06 -9.84 -16.19
C ASP A 37 -9.20 -11.05 -16.50
N VAL A 38 -9.76 -12.26 -16.37
CA VAL A 38 -9.10 -13.55 -16.63
C VAL A 38 -8.56 -13.68 -18.06
N ASN A 39 -9.09 -12.91 -19.02
CA ASN A 39 -8.62 -12.89 -20.41
C ASN A 39 -7.40 -11.95 -20.62
N ILE A 40 -7.12 -11.05 -19.66
CA ILE A 40 -6.07 -10.03 -19.79
C ILE A 40 -4.95 -10.26 -18.78
N GLN A 41 -5.30 -10.59 -17.53
CA GLN A 41 -4.35 -10.68 -16.40
C GLN A 41 -3.25 -11.75 -16.59
N ASN A 42 -3.46 -12.73 -17.47
CA ASN A 42 -2.49 -13.80 -17.76
C ASN A 42 -1.28 -13.33 -18.59
N ASP A 43 -1.28 -12.08 -19.09
CA ASP A 43 -0.09 -11.43 -19.63
C ASP A 43 0.70 -10.79 -18.48
N PRO A 44 1.86 -11.36 -18.06
CA PRO A 44 2.60 -10.85 -16.91
C PRO A 44 3.14 -9.44 -17.11
N ILE A 45 3.44 -9.03 -18.35
CA ILE A 45 3.89 -7.66 -18.66
C ILE A 45 2.73 -6.70 -18.42
N ARG A 46 1.56 -6.99 -18.97
CA ARG A 46 0.36 -6.18 -18.81
C ARG A 46 -0.06 -6.08 -17.36
N PHE A 47 -0.04 -7.20 -16.64
CA PHE A 47 -0.39 -7.27 -15.21
C PHE A 47 0.53 -6.38 -14.36
N ARG A 48 1.86 -6.55 -14.51
CA ARG A 48 2.84 -5.71 -13.78
C ARG A 48 2.70 -4.23 -14.14
N THR A 49 2.57 -3.91 -15.43
CA THR A 49 2.42 -2.52 -15.89
C THR A 49 1.17 -1.86 -15.29
N ASN A 50 0.07 -2.59 -15.15
CA ASN A 50 -1.14 -2.04 -14.55
C ASN A 50 -1.00 -1.88 -13.02
N LEU A 51 -0.31 -2.80 -12.32
CA LEU A 51 0.03 -2.60 -10.91
C LEU A 51 0.93 -1.36 -10.69
N GLU A 52 1.91 -1.13 -11.58
CA GLU A 52 2.74 0.08 -11.57
C GLU A 52 1.89 1.35 -11.73
N ARG A 53 0.98 1.39 -12.72
CA ARG A 53 0.08 2.53 -12.96
C ARG A 53 -0.87 2.80 -11.80
N ILE A 54 -1.42 1.75 -11.20
CA ILE A 54 -2.26 1.86 -9.99
C ILE A 54 -1.44 2.48 -8.85
N ALA A 55 -0.21 2.01 -8.66
CA ALA A 55 0.69 2.52 -7.64
C ALA A 55 1.12 3.98 -7.88
N GLU A 56 1.35 4.40 -9.13
CA GLU A 56 1.60 5.79 -9.49
C GLU A 56 0.43 6.71 -9.10
N ILE A 57 -0.82 6.27 -9.36
CA ILE A 57 -2.01 7.03 -8.97
C ILE A 57 -2.12 7.10 -7.44
N ILE A 58 -1.94 5.98 -6.74
CA ILE A 58 -1.93 5.96 -5.26
C ILE A 58 -0.85 6.90 -4.72
N ALA A 59 0.36 6.85 -5.26
CA ALA A 59 1.47 7.70 -4.86
C ALA A 59 1.15 9.19 -5.08
N TYR A 60 0.55 9.54 -6.21
CA TYR A 60 0.11 10.91 -6.48
C TYR A 60 -0.94 11.38 -5.48
N GLU A 61 -1.91 10.54 -5.13
CA GLU A 61 -2.92 10.88 -4.12
C GLU A 61 -2.29 11.02 -2.71
N ILE A 62 -1.38 10.11 -2.32
CA ILE A 62 -0.60 10.24 -1.08
C ILE A 62 0.21 11.53 -1.07
N SER A 63 0.81 11.92 -2.19
CA SER A 63 1.64 13.12 -2.30
C SER A 63 0.90 14.41 -1.93
N LYS A 64 -0.43 14.45 -2.07
CA LYS A 64 -1.26 15.60 -1.67
C LYS A 64 -1.42 15.73 -0.15
N THR A 65 -1.04 14.72 0.62
CA THR A 65 -1.21 14.68 2.08
C THR A 65 0.09 14.84 2.87
N VAL A 66 1.23 14.86 2.18
CA VAL A 66 2.56 15.09 2.77
C VAL A 66 2.90 16.59 2.80
N THR A 67 3.97 16.94 3.50
CA THR A 67 4.35 18.35 3.73
C THR A 67 5.32 18.85 2.66
N TYR A 68 5.08 20.08 2.22
CA TYR A 68 5.92 20.79 1.26
C TYR A 68 6.43 22.10 1.85
N HIS A 69 7.57 22.59 1.34
CA HIS A 69 8.08 23.92 1.58
C HIS A 69 8.29 24.67 0.26
N GLU A 70 8.13 25.99 0.29
CA GLU A 70 8.36 26.85 -0.87
C GLU A 70 9.86 26.98 -1.14
N ILE A 71 10.23 26.97 -2.42
CA ILE A 71 11.58 27.19 -2.92
C ILE A 71 11.58 28.19 -4.07
N GLU A 72 12.67 28.90 -4.25
CA GLU A 72 12.90 29.71 -5.46
C GLU A 72 13.72 28.91 -6.48
N VAL A 73 13.21 28.84 -7.70
CA VAL A 73 13.84 28.16 -8.83
C VAL A 73 14.24 29.18 -9.88
N LYS A 74 15.54 29.23 -10.21
CA LYS A 74 16.03 30.06 -11.31
C LYS A 74 15.66 29.43 -12.65
N THR A 75 14.88 30.14 -13.43
CA THR A 75 14.50 29.77 -14.79
C THR A 75 15.34 30.55 -15.80
N PRO A 76 15.30 30.23 -17.10
CA PRO A 76 15.97 31.02 -18.13
C PRO A 76 15.50 32.48 -18.19
N LEU A 77 14.28 32.81 -17.75
CA LEU A 77 13.64 34.11 -17.88
C LEU A 77 13.40 34.85 -16.56
N GLY A 78 13.69 34.21 -15.40
CA GLY A 78 13.46 34.83 -14.10
C GLY A 78 13.52 33.84 -12.94
N ILE A 79 12.79 34.17 -11.87
CA ILE A 79 12.64 33.33 -10.67
C ILE A 79 11.20 32.88 -10.57
N SER A 80 10.98 31.56 -10.42
CA SER A 80 9.68 30.95 -10.12
C SER A 80 9.66 30.48 -8.66
N ARG A 81 8.50 30.61 -8.01
CA ARG A 81 8.25 30.02 -6.69
C ARG A 81 7.55 28.71 -6.87
N GLU A 82 8.17 27.66 -6.33
CA GLU A 82 7.74 26.29 -6.49
C GLU A 82 7.67 25.59 -5.13
N PHE A 83 7.07 24.40 -5.09
CA PHE A 83 6.99 23.55 -3.90
C PHE A 83 7.90 22.34 -4.02
N ARG A 84 8.61 22.04 -2.95
CA ARG A 84 9.43 20.85 -2.82
C ARG A 84 8.97 20.04 -1.61
N LEU A 85 8.97 18.70 -1.75
CA LEU A 85 8.69 17.79 -0.67
C LEU A 85 9.67 18.03 0.50
N THR A 86 9.13 18.11 1.73
CA THR A 86 9.95 18.42 2.91
C THR A 86 10.74 17.19 3.38
N ASP A 87 10.08 16.04 3.41
CA ASP A 87 10.65 14.76 3.85
C ASP A 87 10.39 13.71 2.79
N ASP A 88 11.43 13.17 2.17
CA ASP A 88 11.30 12.03 1.27
C ASP A 88 10.87 10.78 2.06
N PRO A 89 9.83 10.04 1.61
CA PRO A 89 9.40 8.81 2.27
C PRO A 89 10.43 7.70 2.12
N VAL A 90 10.24 6.60 2.85
CA VAL A 90 10.85 5.31 2.56
C VAL A 90 9.78 4.41 1.96
N LEU A 91 10.05 3.86 0.78
CA LEU A 91 9.19 2.87 0.13
C LEU A 91 9.52 1.48 0.66
N ILE A 92 8.55 0.84 1.28
CA ILE A 92 8.71 -0.48 1.89
C ILE A 92 7.86 -1.46 1.11
N THR A 93 8.48 -2.49 0.58
CA THR A 93 7.86 -3.42 -0.37
C THR A 93 7.82 -4.83 0.17
N ILE A 94 6.63 -5.40 0.23
CA ILE A 94 6.44 -6.81 0.58
C ILE A 94 6.66 -7.66 -0.68
N LEU A 95 7.77 -8.40 -0.68
CA LEU A 95 8.13 -9.27 -1.80
C LEU A 95 7.28 -10.55 -1.78
N ARG A 96 7.04 -11.16 -2.95
CA ARG A 96 7.41 -10.83 -4.34
C ARG A 96 6.41 -9.86 -4.98
N ALA A 97 5.12 -10.01 -4.63
CA ALA A 97 3.99 -9.37 -5.31
C ALA A 97 4.09 -7.83 -5.32
N GLY A 98 4.59 -7.23 -4.24
CA GLY A 98 4.71 -5.78 -4.10
C GLY A 98 5.70 -5.11 -5.06
N LEU A 99 6.61 -5.87 -5.72
CA LEU A 99 7.67 -5.28 -6.52
C LEU A 99 7.16 -4.46 -7.71
N ALA A 100 6.06 -4.85 -8.35
CA ALA A 100 5.46 -4.05 -9.42
C ALA A 100 4.92 -2.72 -8.89
N MET A 101 4.25 -2.74 -7.73
CA MET A 101 3.78 -1.50 -7.09
C MET A 101 4.95 -0.60 -6.66
N HIS A 102 6.05 -1.19 -6.17
CA HIS A 102 7.26 -0.45 -5.83
C HIS A 102 7.74 0.43 -6.98
N ASN A 103 7.83 -0.13 -8.20
CA ASN A 103 8.26 0.62 -9.37
C ASN A 103 7.36 1.83 -9.66
N GLY A 104 6.04 1.68 -9.51
CA GLY A 104 5.09 2.77 -9.68
C GLY A 104 5.24 3.87 -8.60
N LEU A 105 5.39 3.46 -7.34
CA LEU A 105 5.66 4.40 -6.24
C LEU A 105 6.97 5.17 -6.46
N LEU A 106 8.04 4.47 -6.88
CA LEU A 106 9.36 5.05 -7.11
C LEU A 106 9.39 6.05 -8.26
N ARG A 107 8.54 5.90 -9.28
CA ARG A 107 8.40 6.90 -10.35
C ARG A 107 7.80 8.21 -9.87
N THR A 108 7.01 8.18 -8.80
CA THR A 108 6.42 9.40 -8.21
C THR A 108 7.34 10.00 -7.14
N PHE A 109 7.92 9.16 -6.28
CA PHE A 109 8.84 9.55 -5.23
C PHE A 109 10.28 9.12 -5.60
N ASP A 110 10.85 9.73 -6.63
CA ASP A 110 12.09 9.32 -7.30
C ASP A 110 13.37 9.48 -6.46
N ARG A 111 13.30 10.20 -5.34
CA ARG A 111 14.43 10.47 -4.43
C ARG A 111 14.36 9.68 -3.13
N CYS A 112 13.35 8.81 -2.98
CA CYS A 112 13.16 8.10 -1.73
C CYS A 112 14.06 6.87 -1.63
N ASP A 113 14.38 6.51 -0.38
CA ASP A 113 15.03 5.25 -0.06
C ASP A 113 14.05 4.09 -0.19
N SER A 114 14.57 2.88 -0.34
CA SER A 114 13.77 1.67 -0.49
C SER A 114 14.14 0.63 0.56
N ALA A 115 13.12 -0.05 1.09
CA ALA A 115 13.26 -1.24 1.93
C ALA A 115 12.50 -2.41 1.30
N PHE A 116 13.05 -3.60 1.41
CA PHE A 116 12.47 -4.83 0.88
C PHE A 116 12.31 -5.85 1.97
N VAL A 117 11.11 -6.42 2.06
CA VAL A 117 10.76 -7.40 3.09
C VAL A 117 10.18 -8.63 2.41
N SER A 118 10.77 -9.79 2.67
CA SER A 118 10.18 -11.09 2.31
C SER A 118 9.48 -11.66 3.54
N ALA A 119 8.18 -11.86 3.42
CA ALA A 119 7.38 -12.50 4.43
C ALA A 119 6.65 -13.70 3.82
N TYR A 120 6.76 -14.86 4.42
CA TYR A 120 6.03 -16.06 3.99
C TYR A 120 5.22 -16.67 5.12
N ARG A 121 4.23 -17.47 4.73
CA ARG A 121 3.40 -18.22 5.67
C ARG A 121 4.09 -19.54 6.00
N GLU A 122 4.49 -19.71 7.24
CA GLU A 122 4.92 -21.00 7.77
C GLU A 122 3.71 -21.68 8.40
N HIS A 123 3.28 -22.81 7.85
CA HIS A 123 2.21 -23.61 8.43
C HIS A 123 2.75 -24.36 9.65
N THR A 124 2.31 -23.98 10.84
CA THR A 124 2.63 -24.66 12.11
C THR A 124 1.64 -25.78 12.40
N SER A 125 0.44 -25.73 11.81
CA SER A 125 -0.59 -26.78 11.80
C SER A 125 -1.53 -26.57 10.61
N PRO A 126 -2.45 -27.51 10.28
CA PRO A 126 -3.44 -27.32 9.21
C PRO A 126 -4.30 -26.07 9.36
N GLU A 127 -4.48 -25.57 10.57
CA GLU A 127 -5.34 -24.43 10.89
C GLU A 127 -4.57 -23.19 11.37
N GLU A 128 -3.27 -23.34 11.72
CA GLU A 128 -2.44 -22.23 12.22
C GLU A 128 -1.21 -22.03 11.34
N PHE A 129 -0.96 -20.79 10.98
CA PHE A 129 0.28 -20.37 10.32
C PHE A 129 0.88 -19.16 11.03
N LYS A 130 2.22 -19.13 11.10
CA LYS A 130 2.98 -17.95 11.49
C LYS A 130 3.51 -17.26 10.23
N ILE A 131 3.51 -15.95 10.24
CA ILE A 131 4.19 -15.21 9.19
C ILE A 131 5.61 -14.97 9.67
N HIS A 132 6.56 -15.51 8.91
CA HIS A 132 7.98 -15.38 9.17
C HIS A 132 8.54 -14.29 8.23
N VAL A 133 9.26 -13.31 8.80
CA VAL A 133 10.07 -12.37 8.03
C VAL A 133 11.43 -13.03 7.84
N GLU A 134 11.72 -13.47 6.61
CA GLU A 134 12.94 -14.19 6.27
C GLU A 134 14.07 -13.26 5.80
N TYR A 135 13.69 -12.19 5.11
CA TYR A 135 14.62 -11.21 4.59
C TYR A 135 14.09 -9.81 4.84
N LEU A 136 14.94 -8.96 5.37
CA LEU A 136 14.65 -7.56 5.56
C LEU A 136 15.92 -6.76 5.26
N ALA A 137 15.89 -5.91 4.25
CA ALA A 137 16.92 -4.92 3.96
C ALA A 137 16.27 -3.54 3.98
N ALA A 138 16.72 -2.68 4.87
CA ALA A 138 16.17 -1.34 5.06
C ALA A 138 17.24 -0.31 5.35
N PRO A 139 17.06 0.95 4.91
CA PRO A 139 17.84 2.08 5.40
C PRO A 139 17.44 2.40 6.84
N ASN A 140 17.97 3.50 7.40
CA ASN A 140 17.46 4.03 8.67
C ASN A 140 15.98 4.43 8.49
N LEU A 141 15.10 3.85 9.30
CA LEU A 141 13.66 4.05 9.26
C LEU A 141 13.15 5.03 10.34
N ASP A 142 14.02 5.43 11.28
CA ASP A 142 13.59 6.26 12.42
C ASP A 142 13.17 7.66 11.99
N ASN A 143 12.02 8.10 12.50
CA ASN A 143 11.40 9.39 12.21
C ASN A 143 11.15 9.67 10.71
N ARG A 144 10.98 8.61 9.90
CA ARG A 144 10.72 8.70 8.45
C ARG A 144 9.21 8.50 8.15
N ILE A 145 8.77 8.97 7.00
CA ILE A 145 7.47 8.61 6.42
C ILE A 145 7.64 7.24 5.77
N TRP A 146 6.80 6.27 6.15
CA TRP A 146 6.80 4.93 5.57
C TRP A 146 5.64 4.78 4.61
N ILE A 147 5.90 4.30 3.39
CA ILE A 147 4.88 3.85 2.44
C ILE A 147 5.08 2.34 2.26
N ILE A 148 4.22 1.55 2.91
CA ILE A 148 4.30 0.09 2.85
C ILE A 148 3.36 -0.40 1.75
N SER A 149 3.89 -1.13 0.77
CA SER A 149 3.15 -1.57 -0.41
C SER A 149 3.06 -3.07 -0.56
N ASP A 150 1.86 -3.54 -0.91
CA ASP A 150 1.52 -4.91 -1.32
C ASP A 150 0.30 -4.82 -2.24
N PRO A 151 0.19 -5.56 -3.35
CA PRO A 151 -1.01 -5.53 -4.20
C PRO A 151 -2.28 -5.94 -3.47
N MET A 152 -2.20 -6.82 -2.48
CA MET A 152 -3.36 -7.46 -1.87
C MET A 152 -3.35 -7.37 -0.34
N LEU A 153 -4.32 -6.67 0.23
CA LEU A 153 -4.57 -6.64 1.66
C LEU A 153 -5.74 -7.59 2.00
N ALA A 154 -5.46 -8.90 1.99
CA ALA A 154 -6.46 -9.96 2.15
C ALA A 154 -6.89 -10.15 3.61
N THR A 155 -5.99 -10.67 4.46
CA THR A 155 -6.24 -10.83 5.91
C THR A 155 -5.63 -9.71 6.75
N GLY A 156 -4.74 -8.91 6.20
CA GLY A 156 -3.98 -7.87 6.90
C GLY A 156 -2.81 -8.38 7.75
N ARG A 157 -2.70 -9.69 7.99
CA ARG A 157 -1.68 -10.26 8.90
C ARG A 157 -0.25 -10.02 8.41
N SER A 158 0.03 -10.21 7.12
CA SER A 158 1.36 -9.94 6.53
C SER A 158 1.77 -8.49 6.73
N MET A 159 0.86 -7.56 6.47
CA MET A 159 1.08 -6.12 6.64
C MET A 159 1.43 -5.77 8.10
N VAL A 160 0.66 -6.29 9.06
CA VAL A 160 0.90 -6.05 10.50
C VAL A 160 2.22 -6.66 10.96
N ASN A 161 2.56 -7.87 10.52
CA ASN A 161 3.82 -8.50 10.91
C ASN A 161 5.03 -7.79 10.30
N VAL A 162 4.95 -7.37 9.04
CA VAL A 162 5.99 -6.55 8.41
C VAL A 162 6.14 -5.22 9.15
N TYR A 163 5.04 -4.52 9.46
CA TYR A 163 5.09 -3.30 10.25
C TYR A 163 5.82 -3.51 11.60
N ASN A 164 5.46 -4.57 12.33
CA ASN A 164 6.08 -4.87 13.63
C ASN A 164 7.59 -5.19 13.49
N ALA A 165 8.00 -5.96 12.48
CA ALA A 165 9.41 -6.24 12.22
C ALA A 165 10.22 -4.98 11.89
N LEU A 166 9.62 -4.04 11.16
CA LEU A 166 10.27 -2.77 10.81
C LEU A 166 10.50 -1.85 12.02
N LEU A 167 9.73 -2.01 13.11
CA LEU A 167 9.89 -1.21 14.33
C LEU A 167 11.25 -1.44 15.04
N GLU A 168 11.94 -2.55 14.72
CA GLU A 168 13.31 -2.79 15.18
C GLU A 168 14.33 -1.88 14.48
N TYR A 169 13.97 -1.32 13.32
CA TYR A 169 14.79 -0.43 12.49
C TYR A 169 14.48 1.06 12.65
N GLY A 170 13.49 1.39 13.49
CA GLY A 170 13.09 2.75 13.80
C GLY A 170 11.58 2.91 14.00
N LYS A 171 11.17 4.10 14.43
CA LYS A 171 9.76 4.45 14.61
C LYS A 171 9.32 5.43 13.51
N PRO A 172 8.21 5.15 12.81
CA PRO A 172 7.76 6.03 11.73
C PRO A 172 7.20 7.34 12.26
N LYS A 173 7.45 8.43 11.55
CA LYS A 173 6.76 9.72 11.70
C LYS A 173 5.31 9.62 11.21
N LYS A 174 5.10 8.91 10.11
CA LYS A 174 3.80 8.67 9.47
C LYS A 174 3.84 7.34 8.71
N VAL A 175 2.73 6.64 8.65
CA VAL A 175 2.59 5.38 7.89
C VAL A 175 1.47 5.53 6.86
N TYR A 176 1.78 5.17 5.63
CA TYR A 176 0.84 4.93 4.55
C TYR A 176 0.90 3.46 4.14
N VAL A 177 -0.25 2.85 3.95
CA VAL A 177 -0.39 1.51 3.37
C VAL A 177 -0.96 1.67 1.98
N ALA A 178 -0.24 1.23 0.95
CA ALA A 178 -0.60 1.35 -0.45
C ALA A 178 -0.88 -0.03 -1.05
N VAL A 179 -2.14 -0.30 -1.44
CA VAL A 179 -2.56 -1.62 -1.95
C VAL A 179 -3.49 -1.47 -3.16
N SER A 180 -3.49 -2.46 -4.08
CA SER A 180 -4.42 -2.44 -5.21
C SER A 180 -5.83 -2.83 -4.78
N ILE A 181 -5.97 -3.88 -3.95
CA ILE A 181 -7.25 -4.32 -3.41
C ILE A 181 -7.13 -4.65 -1.91
N ALA A 182 -8.20 -4.39 -1.18
CA ALA A 182 -8.29 -4.66 0.26
C ALA A 182 -9.63 -5.30 0.62
N THR A 183 -9.69 -5.96 1.79
CA THR A 183 -10.95 -6.41 2.40
C THR A 183 -11.29 -5.56 3.61
N PRO A 184 -12.57 -5.42 3.98
CA PRO A 184 -12.97 -4.73 5.21
C PRO A 184 -12.32 -5.33 6.46
N GLN A 185 -12.23 -6.66 6.53
CA GLN A 185 -11.60 -7.39 7.64
C GLN A 185 -10.11 -7.03 7.79
N ALA A 186 -9.37 -6.98 6.69
CA ALA A 186 -7.95 -6.63 6.72
C ALA A 186 -7.73 -5.15 7.08
N ILE A 187 -8.57 -4.27 6.55
CA ILE A 187 -8.58 -2.84 6.90
C ILE A 187 -8.75 -2.68 8.42
N GLU A 188 -9.74 -3.35 9.01
CA GLU A 188 -10.01 -3.29 10.45
C GLU A 188 -8.80 -3.78 11.27
N LEU A 189 -8.17 -4.89 10.88
CA LEU A 189 -6.99 -5.42 11.55
C LEU A 189 -5.82 -4.43 11.49
N VAL A 190 -5.54 -3.86 10.31
CA VAL A 190 -4.46 -2.89 10.11
C VAL A 190 -4.72 -1.62 10.92
N GLN A 191 -5.95 -1.10 10.93
CA GLN A 191 -6.33 0.08 11.72
C GLN A 191 -6.17 -0.13 13.23
N LYS A 192 -6.40 -1.36 13.73
CA LYS A 192 -6.20 -1.70 15.15
C LYS A 192 -4.73 -1.88 15.52
N SER A 193 -3.89 -2.26 14.57
CA SER A 193 -2.50 -2.67 14.81
C SER A 193 -1.47 -1.58 14.51
N LEU A 194 -1.76 -0.67 13.57
CA LEU A 194 -0.88 0.43 13.19
C LEU A 194 -1.25 1.70 13.98
N PRO A 195 -0.36 2.71 14.01
CA PRO A 195 -0.64 3.98 14.68
C PRO A 195 -1.96 4.61 14.20
N PRO A 196 -2.71 5.30 15.08
CA PRO A 196 -3.98 5.94 14.72
C PRO A 196 -3.87 7.01 13.61
N SER A 197 -2.66 7.43 13.27
CA SER A 197 -2.38 8.34 12.17
C SER A 197 -2.10 7.63 10.85
N ALA A 198 -2.01 6.30 10.83
CA ALA A 198 -1.77 5.53 9.60
C ALA A 198 -2.95 5.68 8.63
N GLU A 199 -2.65 5.74 7.34
CA GLU A 199 -3.67 5.82 6.29
C GLU A 199 -3.53 4.64 5.33
N ILE A 200 -4.67 4.06 4.95
CA ILE A 200 -4.75 2.97 3.97
C ILE A 200 -5.28 3.54 2.66
N TRP A 201 -4.50 3.41 1.60
CA TRP A 201 -4.84 3.83 0.25
C TRP A 201 -5.01 2.59 -0.62
N THR A 202 -6.19 2.41 -1.17
CA THR A 202 -6.52 1.21 -1.95
C THR A 202 -7.20 1.56 -3.27
N GLY A 203 -6.88 0.78 -4.30
CA GLY A 203 -7.56 0.87 -5.59
C GLY A 203 -9.00 0.43 -5.51
N ALA A 204 -9.32 -0.62 -4.74
CA ALA A 204 -10.70 -1.08 -4.51
C ALA A 204 -10.83 -1.83 -3.16
N ILE A 205 -12.07 -1.95 -2.69
CA ILE A 205 -12.42 -2.77 -1.51
C ILE A 205 -13.37 -3.87 -1.97
N ASP A 206 -12.98 -5.12 -1.72
CA ASP A 206 -13.74 -6.33 -2.03
C ASP A 206 -14.22 -6.98 -0.72
N ALA A 207 -15.49 -7.44 -0.71
CA ALA A 207 -16.19 -7.72 0.55
C ALA A 207 -15.78 -9.04 1.21
N GLU A 208 -15.33 -10.05 0.44
CA GLU A 208 -15.26 -11.43 0.90
C GLU A 208 -13.88 -12.06 0.75
N LEU A 209 -13.63 -13.12 1.55
CA LEU A 209 -12.48 -14.00 1.43
C LEU A 209 -12.96 -15.45 1.27
N THR A 210 -12.24 -16.25 0.47
CA THR A 210 -12.39 -17.70 0.48
C THR A 210 -11.79 -18.31 1.75
N ALA A 211 -12.03 -19.62 1.98
CA ALA A 211 -11.43 -20.37 3.08
C ALA A 211 -9.89 -20.32 3.04
N GLU A 212 -9.30 -20.27 1.84
CA GLU A 212 -7.86 -20.18 1.59
C GLU A 212 -7.32 -18.75 1.67
N SER A 213 -8.18 -17.78 2.07
CA SER A 213 -7.86 -16.35 2.20
C SER A 213 -7.59 -15.64 0.87
N TYR A 214 -8.19 -16.05 -0.24
CA TYR A 214 -8.24 -15.27 -1.47
C TYR A 214 -9.37 -14.25 -1.42
N ILE A 215 -9.11 -13.06 -1.94
CA ILE A 215 -10.10 -11.97 -2.03
C ILE A 215 -11.13 -12.29 -3.13
N VAL A 216 -12.41 -12.05 -2.86
CA VAL A 216 -13.53 -12.25 -3.81
C VAL A 216 -14.28 -10.93 -4.00
N PRO A 217 -14.48 -10.49 -5.27
CA PRO A 217 -14.09 -11.10 -6.53
C PRO A 217 -12.58 -11.12 -6.78
N GLY A 218 -11.80 -10.23 -6.15
CA GLY A 218 -10.34 -10.26 -6.16
C GLY A 218 -9.69 -10.16 -7.53
N LEU A 219 -8.52 -10.78 -7.65
CA LEU A 219 -7.74 -10.87 -8.89
C LEU A 219 -6.93 -12.19 -8.98
N GLY A 220 -7.05 -13.11 -8.01
CA GLY A 220 -6.23 -14.33 -7.91
C GLY A 220 -4.96 -14.11 -7.08
N ASP A 221 -3.86 -14.82 -7.41
CA ASP A 221 -2.54 -14.65 -6.76
C ASP A 221 -1.71 -13.62 -7.53
N ALA A 222 -1.53 -12.42 -6.96
CA ALA A 222 -0.79 -11.35 -7.60
C ALA A 222 0.70 -11.68 -7.81
N GLY A 223 1.29 -12.45 -6.91
CA GLY A 223 2.69 -12.87 -7.02
C GLY A 223 2.91 -13.83 -8.18
N ASP A 224 2.03 -14.79 -8.32
CA ASP A 224 2.11 -15.80 -9.37
C ASP A 224 1.79 -15.20 -10.76
N LEU A 225 0.77 -14.32 -10.83
CA LEU A 225 0.44 -13.59 -12.06
C LEU A 225 1.59 -12.67 -12.51
N ALA A 226 2.26 -12.00 -11.55
CA ALA A 226 3.34 -11.09 -11.88
C ALA A 226 4.68 -11.77 -12.18
N TYR A 227 5.02 -12.86 -11.46
CA TYR A 227 6.40 -13.40 -11.41
C TYR A 227 6.49 -14.90 -11.56
N GLY A 228 5.39 -15.57 -11.89
CA GLY A 228 5.32 -17.03 -12.09
C GLY A 228 5.03 -17.78 -10.78
N VAL A 229 4.45 -18.96 -10.97
CA VAL A 229 4.03 -19.85 -9.88
C VAL A 229 5.21 -20.25 -9.01
N LYS A 230 5.02 -20.22 -7.69
CA LYS A 230 6.00 -20.73 -6.72
C LYS A 230 6.12 -22.25 -6.82
N VAL A 231 7.34 -22.76 -6.68
CA VAL A 231 7.65 -24.19 -6.56
C VAL A 231 7.58 -24.61 -5.11
#